data_b43c51d5b15641647e7136c69bd9f4d0
#
_entry.id   b43c51d5b15641647e7136c69bd9f4d0
#
_cell.length_a   1.000
_cell.length_b   1.000
_cell.length_c   1.000
_cell.angle_alpha   90.00
_cell.angle_beta   90.00
_cell.angle_gamma   90.00
#
_symmetry.space_group_name_H-M   'P 1'
#
loop_
_entity.id
_entity.type
_entity.pdbx_description
1 polymer ?
#
loop_
_entity_poly.entity_id
_entity_poly.type
_entity_poly.pdbx_seq_one_letter_code
_entity_poly.pdbx_strand_id
1 'polypeptide(L)'
;MFWSRLIFALPAAAALLLHGQSSKINIRLIGDPLVFRVDNSAALQRINNPNFERIFRIFVVQPDGSLATEPVAGDYVVERNQLIFKPRYRLEPGVTYRAMFKLAEEVGRYETVVPKPTYVATTYVERIYPSAAVLPENQLKFYIHFSAPMSKGEARKRLHLIEENGVEVKLPFLEIDEELWDKRQQRLTILFDPGRLKTGVAPNQDEGLVLKAGRRYTLVVDEAWKDAKEIPLKGPFKKLFATGPPDRSPIDPKAWQLDPPKAGTTDPLFIRLLESLDAALLQRFIDVVDSRGQLVQGKVTIEEDERVWIFRPDQPWTAGKHSLEILKTLEDLAGNKIGRAFETDRVEQPAAATSGPEASLTYTLPFTIAAP
;
A
#
# COMPACT_ATOMS: atom_id res chain seq x y z
N MET A 1 -20.89 16.41 -18.05
CA MET A 1 -22.18 16.55 -17.33
C MET A 1 -22.90 15.23 -17.40
N PHE A 2 -22.80 14.42 -16.36
CA PHE A 2 -23.78 13.40 -15.94
C PHE A 2 -23.21 12.75 -14.69
N TRP A 3 -23.68 13.22 -13.54
CA TRP A 3 -23.39 12.62 -12.25
C TRP A 3 -24.38 11.47 -12.06
N SER A 4 -23.89 10.23 -12.10
CA SER A 4 -24.65 9.05 -11.72
C SER A 4 -24.54 8.85 -10.20
N ARG A 5 -25.62 9.16 -9.48
CA ARG A 5 -25.79 8.85 -8.05
C ARG A 5 -26.01 7.35 -7.91
N LEU A 6 -25.01 6.64 -7.38
CA LEU A 6 -25.25 5.29 -6.85
C LEU A 6 -26.04 5.38 -5.55
N ILE A 7 -27.28 4.99 -5.61
CA ILE A 7 -28.15 4.76 -4.45
C ILE A 7 -27.77 3.39 -3.89
N PHE A 8 -27.05 3.38 -2.75
CA PHE A 8 -26.88 2.16 -1.96
C PHE A 8 -28.19 1.83 -1.24
N ALA A 9 -28.90 0.82 -1.72
CA ALA A 9 -30.01 0.22 -0.99
C ALA A 9 -29.42 -0.64 0.14
N LEU A 10 -29.61 -0.23 1.39
CA LEU A 10 -29.35 -1.04 2.58
C LEU A 10 -30.39 -2.18 2.64
N PRO A 11 -29.98 -3.45 2.83
CA PRO A 11 -30.93 -4.50 3.12
C PRO A 11 -31.56 -4.24 4.51
N ALA A 12 -32.86 -4.39 4.58
CA ALA A 12 -33.64 -4.28 5.80
C ALA A 12 -33.10 -5.23 6.87
N ALA A 13 -32.65 -4.70 7.99
CA ALA A 13 -32.24 -5.46 9.14
C ALA A 13 -33.41 -6.31 9.64
N ALA A 14 -33.26 -7.62 9.63
CA ALA A 14 -34.20 -8.55 10.26
C ALA A 14 -34.17 -8.31 11.77
N ALA A 15 -35.23 -7.69 12.30
CA ALA A 15 -35.44 -7.55 13.74
C ALA A 15 -35.80 -8.91 14.32
N LEU A 16 -34.93 -9.48 15.13
CA LEU A 16 -35.30 -10.61 16.02
C LEU A 16 -36.25 -10.06 17.08
N LEU A 17 -37.54 -10.34 16.92
CA LEU A 17 -38.60 -10.04 17.90
C LEU A 17 -38.47 -11.00 19.09
N LEU A 18 -37.77 -10.59 20.14
CA LEU A 18 -37.92 -11.17 21.45
C LEU A 18 -39.19 -10.60 22.08
N HIS A 19 -40.22 -11.42 22.26
CA HIS A 19 -41.48 -11.10 22.90
C HIS A 19 -41.26 -10.74 24.37
N GLY A 20 -41.44 -9.47 24.71
CA GLY A 20 -41.45 -8.96 26.07
C GLY A 20 -42.16 -7.63 26.16
N GLN A 21 -43.37 -7.62 26.66
CA GLN A 21 -44.22 -6.49 27.09
C GLN A 21 -44.27 -5.25 26.17
N SER A 22 -45.46 -4.96 25.68
CA SER A 22 -45.86 -3.80 24.92
C SER A 22 -45.53 -2.49 25.68
N SER A 23 -44.35 -1.95 25.51
CA SER A 23 -44.04 -0.56 25.86
C SER A 23 -44.52 0.32 24.72
N LYS A 24 -45.27 1.38 25.05
CA LYS A 24 -45.67 2.43 24.08
C LYS A 24 -44.49 3.23 23.50
N ILE A 25 -43.27 2.94 23.95
CA ILE A 25 -42.03 3.61 23.56
C ILE A 25 -41.33 2.80 22.51
N ASN A 26 -41.09 3.44 21.35
CA ASN A 26 -40.35 2.87 20.25
C ASN A 26 -38.93 3.45 20.22
N ILE A 27 -37.91 2.57 20.46
CA ILE A 27 -36.51 2.94 20.40
C ILE A 27 -35.92 2.25 19.18
N ARG A 28 -35.13 2.99 18.39
CA ARG A 28 -34.48 2.48 17.18
C ARG A 28 -33.04 2.97 17.06
N LEU A 29 -32.18 2.15 16.43
CA LEU A 29 -30.84 2.53 15.99
C LEU A 29 -30.90 2.78 14.49
N ILE A 30 -30.54 4.00 14.04
CA ILE A 30 -30.68 4.40 12.63
C ILE A 30 -29.58 5.39 12.21
N GLY A 31 -29.40 5.53 10.91
CA GLY A 31 -28.58 6.59 10.29
C GLY A 31 -27.11 6.21 10.05
N ASP A 32 -26.40 7.16 9.47
CA ASP A 32 -24.95 7.17 9.33
C ASP A 32 -24.48 8.62 9.57
N PRO A 33 -23.84 8.93 10.70
CA PRO A 33 -23.48 7.99 11.79
C PRO A 33 -24.70 7.43 12.54
N LEU A 34 -24.53 6.21 13.12
CA LEU A 34 -25.59 5.54 13.87
C LEU A 34 -25.97 6.31 15.13
N VAL A 35 -27.26 6.53 15.30
CA VAL A 35 -27.83 7.21 16.48
C VAL A 35 -29.02 6.44 17.03
N PHE A 36 -29.24 6.50 18.36
CA PHE A 36 -30.44 5.94 18.97
C PHE A 36 -31.55 6.99 18.99
N ARG A 37 -32.72 6.62 18.54
CA ARG A 37 -33.93 7.47 18.58
C ARG A 37 -35.03 6.85 19.40
N VAL A 38 -35.68 7.70 20.18
CA VAL A 38 -36.93 7.38 20.90
C VAL A 38 -38.05 8.17 20.23
N ASP A 39 -38.98 7.44 19.65
CA ASP A 39 -40.15 8.05 19.00
C ASP A 39 -41.29 8.31 19.99
N ASN A 40 -41.94 9.45 19.82
CA ASN A 40 -43.27 9.77 20.35
C ASN A 40 -43.46 9.55 21.86
N SER A 41 -42.62 10.19 22.66
CA SER A 41 -42.92 10.27 24.07
C SER A 41 -43.74 11.53 24.34
N ALA A 42 -45.02 11.36 24.62
CA ALA A 42 -45.88 12.45 25.06
C ALA A 42 -45.37 13.10 26.36
N ALA A 43 -44.60 12.35 27.14
CA ALA A 43 -43.97 12.83 28.35
C ALA A 43 -42.83 13.80 28.07
N LEU A 44 -42.07 13.66 26.93
CA LEU A 44 -41.00 14.59 26.56
C LEU A 44 -41.51 16.03 26.36
N GLN A 45 -42.75 16.20 25.91
CA GLN A 45 -43.37 17.52 25.68
C GLN A 45 -43.71 18.25 26.98
N ARG A 46 -43.78 17.52 28.11
CA ARG A 46 -44.24 18.05 29.41
C ARG A 46 -43.12 18.40 30.35
N ILE A 47 -41.87 18.23 29.95
CA ILE A 47 -40.72 18.41 30.84
C ILE A 47 -40.03 19.75 30.56
N ASN A 48 -40.00 20.60 31.60
CA ASN A 48 -39.17 21.78 31.61
C ASN A 48 -37.74 21.39 32.06
N ASN A 49 -36.76 21.58 31.21
CA ASN A 49 -35.34 21.34 31.48
C ASN A 49 -34.99 19.88 31.86
N PRO A 50 -35.16 18.90 30.97
CA PRO A 50 -34.98 17.50 31.27
C PRO A 50 -33.49 17.13 31.37
N ASN A 51 -33.11 16.35 32.41
CA ASN A 51 -31.83 15.67 32.45
C ASN A 51 -31.92 14.38 31.62
N PHE A 52 -31.58 14.48 30.35
CA PHE A 52 -31.70 13.38 29.39
C PHE A 52 -30.80 12.21 29.75
N GLU A 53 -29.65 12.43 30.40
CA GLU A 53 -28.73 11.36 30.84
C GLU A 53 -29.37 10.43 31.88
N ARG A 54 -30.39 10.89 32.63
CA ARG A 54 -31.14 10.06 33.56
C ARG A 54 -32.32 9.35 32.90
N ILE A 55 -32.81 9.89 31.79
CA ILE A 55 -34.02 9.44 31.10
C ILE A 55 -33.70 8.39 30.04
N PHE A 56 -32.64 8.62 29.28
CA PHE A 56 -32.28 7.78 28.15
C PHE A 56 -30.80 7.45 28.20
N ARG A 57 -30.48 6.18 28.46
CA ARG A 57 -29.10 5.67 28.61
C ARG A 57 -28.86 4.50 27.70
N ILE A 58 -27.66 4.46 27.11
CA ILE A 58 -27.23 3.39 26.28
C ILE A 58 -26.02 2.70 26.95
N PHE A 59 -26.03 1.38 27.00
CA PHE A 59 -25.00 0.57 27.62
C PHE A 59 -24.46 -0.46 26.64
N VAL A 60 -23.18 -0.81 26.76
CA VAL A 60 -22.61 -2.00 26.14
C VAL A 60 -23.09 -3.22 26.93
N VAL A 61 -23.55 -4.26 26.23
CA VAL A 61 -23.86 -5.57 26.80
C VAL A 61 -22.60 -6.41 26.75
N GLN A 62 -22.15 -6.89 27.92
CA GLN A 62 -21.00 -7.76 28.07
C GLN A 62 -21.31 -9.18 27.55
N PRO A 63 -20.30 -10.00 27.25
CA PRO A 63 -20.51 -11.38 26.77
C PRO A 63 -21.31 -12.27 27.72
N ASP A 64 -21.30 -11.99 29.02
CA ASP A 64 -22.10 -12.67 30.04
C ASP A 64 -23.54 -12.13 30.14
N GLY A 65 -23.91 -11.16 29.29
CA GLY A 65 -25.23 -10.52 29.28
C GLY A 65 -25.41 -9.39 30.29
N SER A 66 -24.42 -9.11 31.14
CA SER A 66 -24.43 -7.96 32.05
C SER A 66 -24.24 -6.64 31.28
N LEU A 67 -24.59 -5.51 31.92
CA LEU A 67 -24.33 -4.19 31.35
C LEU A 67 -22.98 -3.67 31.82
N ALA A 68 -22.30 -2.93 30.96
CA ALA A 68 -21.15 -2.13 31.35
C ALA A 68 -21.54 -1.18 32.48
N THR A 69 -20.61 -0.88 33.39
CA THR A 69 -20.85 -0.03 34.56
C THR A 69 -21.26 1.39 34.16
N GLU A 70 -20.59 1.90 33.13
CA GLU A 70 -20.83 3.26 32.64
C GLU A 70 -21.64 3.25 31.35
N PRO A 71 -22.57 4.20 31.15
CA PRO A 71 -23.28 4.34 29.89
C PRO A 71 -22.35 4.91 28.80
N VAL A 72 -22.71 4.66 27.56
CA VAL A 72 -22.04 5.24 26.38
C VAL A 72 -22.13 6.77 26.44
N ALA A 73 -21.01 7.46 26.32
CA ALA A 73 -20.96 8.91 26.28
C ALA A 73 -21.53 9.46 24.96
N GLY A 74 -22.30 10.54 25.05
CA GLY A 74 -22.89 11.17 23.87
C GLY A 74 -23.75 12.38 24.21
N ASP A 75 -24.29 13.01 23.16
CA ASP A 75 -25.09 14.22 23.25
C ASP A 75 -26.56 13.91 22.93
N TYR A 76 -27.48 14.70 23.52
CA TYR A 76 -28.89 14.52 23.34
C TYR A 76 -29.51 15.70 22.58
N VAL A 77 -30.36 15.39 21.60
CA VAL A 77 -31.06 16.37 20.80
C VAL A 77 -32.56 16.01 20.74
N VAL A 78 -33.42 16.98 20.89
CA VAL A 78 -34.86 16.79 20.67
C VAL A 78 -35.26 17.41 19.35
N GLU A 79 -35.74 16.59 18.42
CA GLU A 79 -36.17 17.02 17.10
C GLU A 79 -37.57 16.44 16.81
N ARG A 80 -38.56 17.28 16.40
CA ARG A 80 -39.86 16.82 15.94
C ARG A 80 -40.51 15.75 16.83
N ASN A 81 -40.49 15.96 18.14
CA ASN A 81 -41.03 15.03 19.14
C ASN A 81 -40.25 13.68 19.26
N GLN A 82 -39.01 13.68 18.89
CA GLN A 82 -38.10 12.54 19.06
C GLN A 82 -36.93 12.95 19.95
N LEU A 83 -36.52 12.06 20.85
CA LEU A 83 -35.27 12.20 21.59
C LEU A 83 -34.20 11.38 20.86
N ILE A 84 -33.14 12.06 20.47
CA ILE A 84 -32.03 11.48 19.72
C ILE A 84 -30.80 11.50 20.63
N PHE A 85 -30.19 10.35 20.81
CA PHE A 85 -28.86 10.22 21.42
C PHE A 85 -27.83 10.06 20.33
N LYS A 86 -26.85 10.96 20.30
CA LYS A 86 -25.70 10.97 19.37
C LYS A 86 -24.45 10.50 20.13
N PRO A 87 -23.97 9.26 19.92
CA PRO A 87 -22.74 8.79 20.56
C PRO A 87 -21.57 9.70 20.21
N ARG A 88 -20.72 10.02 21.20
CA ARG A 88 -19.51 10.84 21.01
C ARG A 88 -18.47 10.14 20.13
N TYR A 89 -18.41 8.81 20.21
CA TYR A 89 -17.58 7.95 19.39
C TYR A 89 -18.46 7.02 18.55
N ARG A 90 -17.97 6.56 17.42
CA ARG A 90 -18.70 5.59 16.60
C ARG A 90 -18.98 4.34 17.41
N LEU A 91 -20.18 3.82 17.30
CA LEU A 91 -20.56 2.53 17.89
C LEU A 91 -19.78 1.41 17.20
N GLU A 92 -19.26 0.48 17.98
CA GLU A 92 -18.37 -0.57 17.50
C GLU A 92 -19.18 -1.69 16.81
N PRO A 93 -18.84 -2.07 15.57
CA PRO A 93 -19.50 -3.14 14.83
C PRO A 93 -19.40 -4.49 15.53
N GLY A 94 -20.52 -5.21 15.59
CA GLY A 94 -20.59 -6.52 16.24
C GLY A 94 -20.80 -6.46 17.76
N VAL A 95 -20.74 -5.27 18.35
CA VAL A 95 -21.03 -5.08 19.77
C VAL A 95 -22.53 -4.93 19.98
N THR A 96 -23.03 -5.55 21.06
CA THR A 96 -24.43 -5.43 21.48
C THR A 96 -24.59 -4.22 22.38
N TYR A 97 -25.56 -3.38 22.06
CA TYR A 97 -25.93 -2.20 22.84
C TYR A 97 -27.35 -2.35 23.36
N ARG A 98 -27.59 -1.90 24.59
CA ARG A 98 -28.90 -1.84 25.21
C ARG A 98 -29.25 -0.40 25.53
N ALA A 99 -30.28 0.11 24.88
CA ALA A 99 -30.85 1.42 25.15
C ALA A 99 -31.99 1.28 26.15
N MET A 100 -31.99 2.10 27.18
CA MET A 100 -32.97 2.13 28.26
C MET A 100 -33.55 3.54 28.38
N PHE A 101 -34.88 3.64 28.22
CA PHE A 101 -35.63 4.87 28.41
C PHE A 101 -36.56 4.72 29.62
N LYS A 102 -36.56 5.70 30.52
CA LYS A 102 -37.47 5.75 31.65
C LYS A 102 -37.85 7.19 31.93
N LEU A 103 -39.14 7.47 31.83
CA LEU A 103 -39.70 8.78 32.13
C LEU A 103 -41.10 8.63 32.72
N ALA A 104 -41.27 8.98 34.01
CA ALA A 104 -42.46 8.72 34.78
C ALA A 104 -42.86 7.24 34.67
N GLU A 105 -44.08 6.94 34.23
CA GLU A 105 -44.60 5.59 34.04
C GLU A 105 -44.19 4.97 32.67
N GLU A 106 -43.56 5.76 31.79
CA GLU A 106 -43.13 5.28 30.49
C GLU A 106 -41.75 4.63 30.60
N VAL A 107 -41.68 3.35 30.23
CA VAL A 107 -40.43 2.58 30.21
C VAL A 107 -40.24 1.97 28.83
N GLY A 108 -39.04 2.15 28.25
CA GLY A 108 -38.65 1.53 27.00
C GLY A 108 -37.29 0.85 27.14
N ARG A 109 -37.16 -0.31 26.50
CA ARG A 109 -35.90 -1.05 26.38
C ARG A 109 -35.73 -1.52 24.94
N TYR A 110 -34.54 -1.32 24.41
CA TYR A 110 -34.19 -1.80 23.08
C TYR A 110 -32.77 -2.34 23.11
N GLU A 111 -32.60 -3.52 22.55
CA GLU A 111 -31.31 -4.16 22.44
C GLU A 111 -31.02 -4.50 20.99
N THR A 112 -29.82 -4.19 20.55
CA THR A 112 -29.42 -4.41 19.17
C THR A 112 -27.91 -4.64 19.07
N VAL A 113 -27.50 -5.43 18.09
CA VAL A 113 -26.11 -5.57 17.68
C VAL A 113 -25.87 -4.54 16.58
N VAL A 114 -24.81 -3.75 16.70
CA VAL A 114 -24.39 -2.88 15.61
C VAL A 114 -23.96 -3.76 14.43
N PRO A 115 -24.56 -3.61 13.25
CA PRO A 115 -24.20 -4.43 12.10
C PRO A 115 -22.70 -4.33 11.78
N LYS A 116 -22.04 -5.45 11.56
CA LYS A 116 -20.71 -5.45 10.96
C LYS A 116 -20.85 -4.94 9.53
N PRO A 117 -19.99 -4.02 9.08
CA PRO A 117 -20.06 -3.56 7.70
C PRO A 117 -19.88 -4.77 6.78
N THR A 118 -20.80 -4.92 5.84
CA THR A 118 -20.63 -5.86 4.74
C THR A 118 -19.71 -5.19 3.73
N TYR A 119 -18.49 -5.69 3.60
CA TYR A 119 -17.56 -5.21 2.59
C TYR A 119 -17.24 -6.34 1.60
N VAL A 120 -17.00 -5.94 0.37
CA VAL A 120 -16.42 -6.83 -0.64
C VAL A 120 -14.96 -6.45 -0.78
N ALA A 121 -14.07 -7.38 -0.50
CA ALA A 121 -12.63 -7.19 -0.67
C ALA A 121 -12.33 -7.05 -2.18
N THR A 122 -11.86 -5.88 -2.59
CA THR A 122 -11.54 -5.57 -3.99
C THR A 122 -10.07 -5.25 -4.19
N THR A 123 -9.36 -4.87 -3.13
CA THR A 123 -7.95 -4.53 -3.16
C THR A 123 -7.10 -5.79 -3.23
N TYR A 124 -6.10 -5.82 -4.11
CA TYR A 124 -5.21 -6.96 -4.33
C TYR A 124 -3.79 -6.46 -4.66
N VAL A 125 -2.80 -7.35 -4.56
CA VAL A 125 -1.45 -7.09 -5.05
C VAL A 125 -1.44 -7.25 -6.56
N GLU A 126 -1.14 -6.18 -7.30
CA GLU A 126 -1.07 -6.19 -8.76
C GLU A 126 0.18 -6.90 -9.24
N ARG A 127 1.33 -6.57 -8.63
CA ARG A 127 2.64 -7.13 -8.99
C ARG A 127 3.68 -6.85 -7.93
N ILE A 128 4.76 -7.65 -7.96
CA ILE A 128 5.95 -7.45 -7.14
C ILE A 128 7.17 -7.40 -8.08
N TYR A 129 7.94 -6.32 -7.97
CA TYR A 129 9.25 -6.22 -8.62
C TYR A 129 10.39 -6.48 -7.64
N PRO A 130 11.50 -7.09 -8.10
CA PRO A 130 11.72 -7.59 -9.44
C PRO A 130 10.72 -8.66 -9.83
N SER A 131 10.33 -8.73 -11.12
CA SER A 131 9.42 -9.78 -11.61
C SER A 131 10.15 -11.08 -11.90
N ALA A 132 11.44 -11.04 -12.13
CA ALA A 132 12.30 -12.18 -12.45
C ALA A 132 12.09 -13.37 -11.49
N ALA A 133 12.17 -14.57 -12.05
CA ALA A 133 12.07 -15.82 -11.32
C ALA A 133 13.39 -16.24 -10.62
N VAL A 134 14.51 -15.64 -11.01
CA VAL A 134 15.83 -15.84 -10.40
C VAL A 134 16.36 -14.49 -9.98
N LEU A 135 16.71 -14.33 -8.70
CA LEU A 135 17.22 -13.10 -8.10
C LEU A 135 18.64 -13.35 -7.57
N PRO A 136 19.51 -12.34 -7.51
CA PRO A 136 20.83 -12.52 -6.92
C PRO A 136 20.74 -12.74 -5.41
N GLU A 137 21.73 -13.45 -4.83
CA GLU A 137 21.83 -13.69 -3.38
C GLU A 137 21.85 -12.38 -2.58
N ASN A 138 22.46 -11.35 -3.14
CA ASN A 138 22.54 -10.00 -2.57
C ASN A 138 21.44 -9.05 -3.08
N GLN A 139 20.23 -9.59 -3.38
CA GLN A 139 19.05 -8.80 -3.71
C GLN A 139 18.81 -7.68 -2.69
N LEU A 140 18.69 -6.43 -3.16
CA LEU A 140 18.62 -5.29 -2.25
C LEU A 140 17.19 -4.97 -1.78
N LYS A 141 16.19 -5.06 -2.68
CA LYS A 141 14.84 -4.57 -2.39
C LYS A 141 13.74 -5.23 -3.22
N PHE A 142 12.50 -5.13 -2.72
CA PHE A 142 11.30 -5.40 -3.51
C PHE A 142 10.40 -4.18 -3.57
N TYR A 143 9.62 -4.06 -4.64
CA TYR A 143 8.50 -3.12 -4.76
C TYR A 143 7.21 -3.89 -4.88
N ILE A 144 6.29 -3.66 -3.94
CA ILE A 144 4.95 -4.29 -3.95
C ILE A 144 3.95 -3.25 -4.42
N HIS A 145 3.25 -3.53 -5.51
CA HIS A 145 2.22 -2.66 -6.07
C HIS A 145 0.84 -3.21 -5.75
N PHE A 146 -0.01 -2.34 -5.22
CA PHE A 146 -1.39 -2.65 -4.85
C PHE A 146 -2.37 -1.90 -5.75
N SER A 147 -3.53 -2.49 -6.00
CA SER A 147 -4.59 -1.92 -6.84
C SER A 147 -5.31 -0.72 -6.20
N ALA A 148 -5.13 -0.50 -4.90
CA ALA A 148 -5.68 0.63 -4.16
C ALA A 148 -4.74 1.05 -3.01
N PRO A 149 -4.93 2.25 -2.41
CA PRO A 149 -4.15 2.70 -1.27
C PRO A 149 -4.28 1.77 -0.06
N MET A 150 -3.15 1.49 0.60
CA MET A 150 -3.06 0.58 1.74
C MET A 150 -2.97 1.31 3.08
N SER A 151 -3.33 0.63 4.17
CA SER A 151 -3.02 1.09 5.53
C SER A 151 -1.52 0.96 5.80
N LYS A 152 -0.99 1.87 6.63
CA LYS A 152 0.42 1.89 7.04
C LYS A 152 0.65 1.17 8.37
N GLY A 153 1.89 0.78 8.64
CA GLY A 153 2.31 0.17 9.90
C GLY A 153 2.02 -1.33 10.00
N GLU A 154 1.62 -1.98 8.90
CA GLU A 154 1.27 -3.40 8.87
C GLU A 154 2.30 -4.27 8.14
N ALA A 155 3.22 -3.68 7.37
CA ALA A 155 4.13 -4.43 6.47
C ALA A 155 4.89 -5.54 7.21
N ARG A 156 5.45 -5.25 8.38
CA ARG A 156 6.22 -6.21 9.19
C ARG A 156 5.39 -7.45 9.60
N LYS A 157 4.08 -7.27 9.82
CA LYS A 157 3.18 -8.35 10.25
C LYS A 157 2.55 -9.11 9.07
N ARG A 158 2.62 -8.54 7.87
CA ARG A 158 1.89 -9.00 6.70
C ARG A 158 2.78 -9.49 5.56
N LEU A 159 4.10 -9.35 5.72
CA LEU A 159 5.07 -9.83 4.76
C LEU A 159 5.89 -10.96 5.37
N HIS A 160 5.90 -12.09 4.69
CA HIS A 160 6.60 -13.29 5.13
C HIS A 160 7.52 -13.78 4.02
N LEU A 161 8.75 -14.11 4.35
CA LEU A 161 9.69 -14.77 3.45
C LEU A 161 9.85 -16.23 3.90
N ILE A 162 9.46 -17.17 3.06
CA ILE A 162 9.42 -18.59 3.39
C ILE A 162 10.39 -19.34 2.50
N GLU A 163 11.28 -20.14 3.08
CA GLU A 163 12.16 -21.05 2.35
C GLU A 163 11.37 -22.23 1.74
N GLU A 164 11.94 -22.94 0.77
CA GLU A 164 11.32 -24.10 0.11
C GLU A 164 10.95 -25.23 1.06
N ASN A 165 11.64 -25.34 2.20
CA ASN A 165 11.34 -26.31 3.27
C ASN A 165 10.16 -25.89 4.18
N GLY A 166 9.53 -24.75 3.91
CA GLY A 166 8.41 -24.20 4.69
C GLY A 166 8.82 -23.40 5.93
N VAL A 167 10.11 -23.21 6.18
CA VAL A 167 10.60 -22.41 7.30
C VAL A 167 10.56 -20.92 6.96
N GLU A 168 9.99 -20.12 7.84
CA GLU A 168 9.97 -18.67 7.70
C GLU A 168 11.34 -18.08 8.08
N VAL A 169 11.88 -17.24 7.20
CA VAL A 169 13.13 -16.52 7.44
C VAL A 169 12.87 -15.44 8.48
N LYS A 170 13.65 -15.44 9.56
CA LYS A 170 13.53 -14.45 10.64
C LYS A 170 14.09 -13.10 10.19
N LEU A 171 13.32 -12.04 10.45
CA LEU A 171 13.70 -10.65 10.19
C LEU A 171 14.38 -10.46 8.82
N PRO A 172 13.73 -10.85 7.71
CA PRO A 172 14.37 -10.80 6.42
C PRO A 172 14.56 -9.37 5.90
N PHE A 173 13.73 -8.43 6.37
CA PHE A 173 13.71 -7.06 5.87
C PHE A 173 14.23 -6.08 6.90
N LEU A 174 14.80 -4.99 6.41
CA LEU A 174 15.28 -3.87 7.23
C LEU A 174 14.13 -3.31 8.08
N GLU A 175 14.35 -3.27 9.39
CA GLU A 175 13.42 -2.65 10.33
C GLU A 175 13.64 -1.13 10.34
N ILE A 176 12.66 -0.41 9.84
CA ILE A 176 12.62 1.05 9.85
C ILE A 176 11.31 1.51 10.48
N ASP A 177 11.36 2.63 11.19
CA ASP A 177 10.20 3.17 11.91
C ASP A 177 9.10 3.63 10.95
N GLU A 178 9.46 4.10 9.76
CA GLU A 178 8.51 4.56 8.74
C GLU A 178 8.60 3.70 7.48
N GLU A 179 7.48 3.08 7.10
CA GLU A 179 7.36 2.29 5.88
C GLU A 179 7.54 3.16 4.63
N LEU A 180 8.28 2.68 3.64
CA LEU A 180 8.63 3.42 2.42
C LEU A 180 7.52 3.32 1.36
N TRP A 181 6.42 4.01 1.60
CA TRP A 181 5.32 4.13 0.66
C TRP A 181 5.53 5.25 -0.36
N ASP A 182 4.98 5.07 -1.56
CA ASP A 182 4.82 6.18 -2.49
C ASP A 182 3.72 7.16 -2.00
N LYS A 183 3.61 8.32 -2.66
CA LYS A 183 2.63 9.36 -2.28
C LYS A 183 1.17 8.88 -2.34
N ARG A 184 0.87 7.85 -3.14
CA ARG A 184 -0.47 7.28 -3.30
C ARG A 184 -0.75 6.13 -2.32
N GLN A 185 0.25 5.69 -1.56
CA GLN A 185 0.18 4.50 -0.70
C GLN A 185 -0.19 3.22 -1.47
N GLN A 186 0.19 3.17 -2.75
CA GLN A 186 -0.05 2.03 -3.63
C GLN A 186 1.21 1.23 -3.95
N ARG A 187 2.40 1.82 -3.76
CA ARG A 187 3.67 1.12 -3.91
C ARG A 187 4.45 1.16 -2.60
N LEU A 188 4.71 -0.01 -2.03
CA LEU A 188 5.62 -0.19 -0.91
C LEU A 188 6.99 -0.61 -1.42
N THR A 189 8.04 0.02 -0.90
CA THR A 189 9.42 -0.44 -1.05
C THR A 189 9.83 -1.15 0.23
N ILE A 190 10.27 -2.41 0.13
CA ILE A 190 10.86 -3.17 1.23
C ILE A 190 12.32 -3.44 0.92
N LEU A 191 13.19 -3.23 1.89
CA LEU A 191 14.62 -3.43 1.77
C LEU A 191 15.02 -4.68 2.53
N PHE A 192 15.92 -5.47 1.96
CA PHE A 192 16.71 -6.40 2.75
C PHE A 192 17.68 -5.61 3.63
N ASP A 193 18.05 -6.17 4.80
CA ASP A 193 19.01 -5.50 5.67
C ASP A 193 20.39 -5.39 5.00
N PRO A 194 20.86 -4.19 4.65
CA PRO A 194 22.17 -4.00 4.01
C PRO A 194 23.33 -4.52 4.87
N GLY A 195 23.16 -4.55 6.19
CA GLY A 195 24.15 -5.13 7.11
C GLY A 195 24.30 -6.64 6.96
N ARG A 196 23.23 -7.34 6.56
CA ARG A 196 23.26 -8.79 6.27
C ARG A 196 23.68 -9.10 4.83
N LEU A 197 23.57 -8.12 3.92
CA LEU A 197 23.99 -8.29 2.52
C LEU A 197 25.50 -8.05 2.32
N LYS A 198 26.09 -7.12 3.08
CA LYS A 198 27.52 -6.78 2.97
C LYS A 198 28.39 -7.81 3.68
N THR A 199 29.38 -8.36 2.99
CA THR A 199 30.30 -9.33 3.55
C THR A 199 31.21 -8.71 4.62
N GLY A 200 31.33 -9.36 5.77
CA GLY A 200 32.29 -8.99 6.84
C GLY A 200 31.84 -7.83 7.74
N VAL A 201 30.56 -7.48 7.76
CA VAL A 201 29.94 -6.61 8.78
C VAL A 201 29.25 -7.46 9.86
N ALA A 202 29.13 -6.94 11.09
CA ALA A 202 28.62 -7.70 12.23
C ALA A 202 27.27 -8.40 12.00
N PRO A 203 26.21 -7.76 11.46
CA PRO A 203 24.94 -8.45 11.22
C PRO A 203 25.05 -9.65 10.28
N ASN A 204 25.91 -9.59 9.27
CA ASN A 204 26.14 -10.72 8.37
C ASN A 204 26.90 -11.86 9.06
N GLN A 205 27.83 -11.55 9.97
CA GLN A 205 28.59 -12.55 10.73
C GLN A 205 27.72 -13.26 11.78
N ASP A 206 26.82 -12.54 12.44
CA ASP A 206 25.99 -13.06 13.52
C ASP A 206 24.75 -13.81 13.02
N GLU A 207 24.03 -13.26 12.03
CA GLU A 207 22.77 -13.79 11.53
C GLU A 207 22.87 -14.46 10.15
N GLY A 208 23.96 -14.21 9.43
CA GLY A 208 24.19 -14.71 8.08
C GLY A 208 23.35 -14.02 7.01
N LEU A 209 23.50 -14.50 5.77
CA LEU A 209 22.75 -13.99 4.63
C LEU A 209 21.26 -14.30 4.75
N VAL A 210 20.40 -13.35 4.34
CA VAL A 210 18.95 -13.55 4.26
C VAL A 210 18.60 -14.54 3.15
N LEU A 211 19.14 -14.31 1.96
CA LEU A 211 19.02 -15.21 0.81
C LEU A 211 20.31 -16.00 0.64
N LYS A 212 20.20 -17.24 0.17
CA LYS A 212 21.35 -18.13 -0.07
C LYS A 212 21.29 -18.64 -1.51
N ALA A 213 22.38 -18.52 -2.24
CA ALA A 213 22.47 -19.03 -3.62
C ALA A 213 22.03 -20.50 -3.73
N GLY A 214 21.29 -20.83 -4.79
CA GLY A 214 20.78 -22.18 -5.04
C GLY A 214 19.54 -22.56 -4.23
N ARG A 215 18.97 -21.65 -3.43
CA ARG A 215 17.73 -21.88 -2.67
C ARG A 215 16.52 -21.27 -3.37
N ARG A 216 15.35 -21.71 -2.96
CA ARG A 216 14.06 -21.16 -3.39
C ARG A 216 13.33 -20.54 -2.22
N TYR A 217 12.66 -19.46 -2.51
CA TYR A 217 11.92 -18.68 -1.52
C TYR A 217 10.55 -18.30 -2.06
N THR A 218 9.62 -18.07 -1.14
CA THR A 218 8.31 -17.50 -1.45
C THR A 218 8.12 -16.25 -0.60
N LEU A 219 7.99 -15.08 -1.25
CA LEU A 219 7.52 -13.86 -0.60
C LEU A 219 5.99 -13.92 -0.58
N VAL A 220 5.42 -13.90 0.62
CA VAL A 220 3.97 -13.93 0.85
C VAL A 220 3.50 -12.59 1.36
N VAL A 221 2.46 -12.06 0.72
CA VAL A 221 1.67 -10.93 1.22
C VAL A 221 0.39 -11.50 1.80
N ASP A 222 0.19 -11.31 3.12
CA ASP A 222 -0.95 -11.83 3.86
C ASP A 222 -2.25 -11.11 3.45
N GLU A 223 -3.31 -11.88 3.20
CA GLU A 223 -4.63 -11.35 2.85
C GLU A 223 -5.28 -10.50 3.95
N ALA A 224 -4.90 -10.70 5.22
CA ALA A 224 -5.39 -9.90 6.33
C ALA A 224 -4.84 -8.46 6.34
N TRP A 225 -3.91 -8.11 5.43
CA TRP A 225 -3.48 -6.72 5.27
C TRP A 225 -4.64 -5.87 4.75
N LYS A 226 -4.93 -4.79 5.45
CA LYS A 226 -6.05 -3.91 5.14
C LYS A 226 -5.64 -2.77 4.22
N ASP A 227 -6.56 -2.38 3.36
CA ASP A 227 -6.43 -1.15 2.57
C ASP A 227 -6.75 0.11 3.41
N ALA A 228 -6.65 1.29 2.82
CA ALA A 228 -6.95 2.57 3.49
C ALA A 228 -8.42 2.71 3.95
N LYS A 229 -9.31 1.80 3.55
CA LYS A 229 -10.70 1.71 3.98
C LYS A 229 -10.91 0.64 5.07
N GLU A 230 -9.85 0.12 5.65
CA GLU A 230 -9.87 -0.95 6.66
C GLU A 230 -10.43 -2.30 6.14
N ILE A 231 -10.45 -2.51 4.81
CA ILE A 231 -10.91 -3.73 4.16
C ILE A 231 -9.71 -4.61 3.85
N PRO A 232 -9.70 -5.92 4.20
CA PRO A 232 -8.60 -6.82 3.89
C PRO A 232 -8.43 -7.03 2.38
N LEU A 233 -7.28 -7.53 1.97
CA LEU A 233 -7.03 -7.89 0.58
C LEU A 233 -7.99 -8.98 0.10
N LYS A 234 -8.24 -9.00 -1.21
CA LYS A 234 -9.10 -10.00 -1.88
C LYS A 234 -8.59 -11.44 -1.71
N GLY A 235 -7.30 -11.60 -1.47
CA GLY A 235 -6.63 -12.85 -1.21
C GLY A 235 -5.13 -12.64 -1.03
N PRO A 236 -4.39 -13.67 -0.57
CA PRO A 236 -2.95 -13.59 -0.40
C PRO A 236 -2.26 -13.54 -1.77
N PHE A 237 -1.09 -12.92 -1.80
CA PHE A 237 -0.22 -12.95 -2.98
C PHE A 237 1.07 -13.67 -2.66
N LYS A 238 1.54 -14.52 -3.59
CA LYS A 238 2.77 -15.30 -3.43
C LYS A 238 3.67 -15.09 -4.64
N LYS A 239 4.89 -14.59 -4.38
CA LYS A 239 5.97 -14.55 -5.38
C LYS A 239 6.98 -15.63 -5.06
N LEU A 240 7.03 -16.65 -5.90
CA LEU A 240 8.04 -17.70 -5.87
C LEU A 240 9.28 -17.24 -6.68
N PHE A 241 10.48 -17.44 -6.14
CA PHE A 241 11.72 -17.17 -6.85
C PHE A 241 12.85 -18.09 -6.37
N ALA A 242 13.84 -18.29 -7.25
CA ALA A 242 15.10 -18.95 -6.90
C ALA A 242 16.17 -17.89 -6.68
N THR A 243 17.24 -18.25 -5.97
CA THR A 243 18.37 -17.37 -5.72
C THR A 243 19.59 -17.87 -6.47
N GLY A 244 20.14 -17.01 -7.34
CA GLY A 244 21.41 -17.21 -8.04
C GLY A 244 22.61 -16.73 -7.21
N PRO A 245 23.83 -16.79 -7.79
CA PRO A 245 25.01 -16.22 -7.16
C PRO A 245 24.86 -14.71 -6.92
N PRO A 246 25.68 -14.14 -6.00
CA PRO A 246 25.65 -12.71 -5.77
C PRO A 246 26.14 -11.93 -7.00
N ASP A 247 25.50 -10.83 -7.30
CA ASP A 247 25.91 -9.90 -8.35
C ASP A 247 26.75 -8.76 -7.75
N ARG A 248 27.97 -8.60 -8.26
CA ARG A 248 28.93 -7.57 -7.86
C ARG A 248 29.45 -6.79 -9.06
N SER A 249 28.81 -6.94 -10.20
CA SER A 249 29.24 -6.33 -11.45
C SER A 249 28.61 -4.93 -11.59
N PRO A 250 29.40 -3.88 -11.83
CA PRO A 250 28.83 -2.58 -12.16
C PRO A 250 28.04 -2.62 -13.48
N ILE A 251 26.95 -1.85 -13.55
CA ILE A 251 26.17 -1.68 -14.78
C ILE A 251 27.08 -1.06 -15.87
N ASP A 252 27.10 -1.66 -17.06
CA ASP A 252 27.77 -1.14 -18.24
C ASP A 252 26.77 -0.82 -19.37
N PRO A 253 26.33 0.43 -19.54
CA PRO A 253 25.39 0.82 -20.59
C PRO A 253 25.94 0.62 -22.02
N LYS A 254 27.27 0.51 -22.22
CA LYS A 254 27.86 0.24 -23.54
C LYS A 254 27.47 -1.12 -24.10
N ALA A 255 27.16 -2.04 -23.22
CA ALA A 255 26.77 -3.40 -23.59
C ALA A 255 25.28 -3.55 -23.90
N TRP A 256 24.48 -2.47 -23.72
CA TRP A 256 23.06 -2.49 -24.04
C TRP A 256 22.84 -2.53 -25.56
N GLN A 257 21.82 -3.26 -25.97
CA GLN A 257 21.44 -3.35 -27.38
C GLN A 257 20.27 -2.42 -27.65
N LEU A 258 20.51 -1.41 -28.50
CA LEU A 258 19.49 -0.46 -28.91
C LEU A 258 18.94 -0.86 -30.27
N ASP A 259 17.62 -0.82 -30.42
CA ASP A 259 16.90 -0.97 -31.67
C ASP A 259 16.20 0.36 -32.02
N PRO A 260 16.89 1.29 -32.71
CA PRO A 260 16.36 2.60 -33.03
C PRO A 260 15.22 2.53 -34.05
N PRO A 261 14.11 3.26 -33.84
CA PRO A 261 13.02 3.33 -34.81
C PRO A 261 13.38 4.16 -36.06
N LYS A 262 12.45 4.22 -37.00
CA LYS A 262 12.58 5.04 -38.22
C LYS A 262 12.14 6.48 -37.94
N ALA A 263 12.79 7.43 -38.59
CA ALA A 263 12.34 8.82 -38.58
C ALA A 263 10.94 8.97 -39.20
N GLY A 264 10.15 9.93 -38.70
CA GLY A 264 8.80 10.18 -39.15
C GLY A 264 7.73 9.25 -38.53
N THR A 265 8.11 8.28 -37.70
CA THR A 265 7.20 7.38 -36.99
C THR A 265 7.17 7.67 -35.50
N THR A 266 6.16 7.14 -34.80
CA THR A 266 6.09 7.07 -33.32
C THR A 266 6.35 5.64 -32.82
N ASP A 267 7.04 4.82 -33.62
CA ASP A 267 7.42 3.48 -33.21
C ASP A 267 8.35 3.54 -31.98
N PRO A 268 8.27 2.57 -31.10
CA PRO A 268 9.07 2.60 -29.88
C PRO A 268 10.57 2.36 -30.15
N LEU A 269 11.40 3.02 -29.34
CA LEU A 269 12.79 2.67 -29.15
C LEU A 269 12.86 1.51 -28.17
N PHE A 270 13.46 0.39 -28.56
CA PHE A 270 13.71 -0.74 -27.68
C PHE A 270 15.18 -0.74 -27.22
N ILE A 271 15.35 -0.99 -25.93
CA ILE A 271 16.68 -1.18 -25.32
C ILE A 271 16.66 -2.50 -24.58
N ARG A 272 17.51 -3.45 -25.01
CA ARG A 272 17.73 -4.70 -24.29
C ARG A 272 18.91 -4.54 -23.35
N LEU A 273 18.65 -4.69 -22.07
CA LEU A 273 19.62 -4.65 -21.00
C LEU A 273 20.26 -6.02 -20.84
N LEU A 274 21.50 -6.10 -20.37
CA LEU A 274 22.16 -7.38 -20.14
C LEU A 274 21.58 -8.13 -18.94
N GLU A 275 21.05 -7.38 -17.99
CA GLU A 275 20.55 -7.85 -16.70
C GLU A 275 19.29 -7.12 -16.32
N SER A 276 18.59 -7.63 -15.30
CA SER A 276 17.43 -6.94 -14.73
C SER A 276 17.89 -5.76 -13.89
N LEU A 277 17.34 -4.58 -14.17
CA LEU A 277 17.61 -3.37 -13.39
C LEU A 277 16.42 -3.00 -12.50
N ASP A 278 16.65 -2.05 -11.60
CA ASP A 278 15.62 -1.54 -10.71
C ASP A 278 14.43 -0.94 -11.47
N ALA A 279 13.25 -1.58 -11.36
CA ALA A 279 12.04 -1.21 -12.09
C ALA A 279 11.58 0.23 -11.84
N ALA A 280 11.74 0.74 -10.61
CA ALA A 280 11.32 2.09 -10.27
C ALA A 280 12.30 3.16 -10.77
N LEU A 281 13.58 2.83 -10.85
CA LEU A 281 14.60 3.73 -11.37
C LEU A 281 14.58 3.75 -12.91
N LEU A 282 14.40 2.60 -13.57
CA LEU A 282 14.27 2.51 -15.03
C LEU A 282 13.18 3.43 -15.60
N GLN A 283 12.13 3.68 -14.85
CA GLN A 283 11.05 4.59 -15.30
C GLN A 283 11.41 6.07 -15.27
N ARG A 284 12.50 6.47 -14.59
CA ARG A 284 12.79 7.88 -14.28
C ARG A 284 14.22 8.30 -14.49
N PHE A 285 15.15 7.35 -14.64
CA PHE A 285 16.58 7.63 -14.66
C PHE A 285 17.20 7.55 -16.06
N ILE A 286 16.35 7.34 -17.07
CA ILE A 286 16.77 7.32 -18.48
C ILE A 286 15.89 8.31 -19.23
N ASP A 287 16.52 9.33 -19.77
CA ASP A 287 15.92 10.33 -20.63
C ASP A 287 16.41 10.16 -22.08
N VAL A 288 15.56 10.47 -23.04
CA VAL A 288 15.92 10.54 -24.46
C VAL A 288 16.08 11.99 -24.87
N VAL A 289 17.21 12.31 -25.51
CA VAL A 289 17.56 13.67 -25.93
C VAL A 289 17.83 13.70 -27.43
N ASP A 290 17.27 14.71 -28.10
CA ASP A 290 17.46 14.93 -29.55
C ASP A 290 18.82 15.59 -29.89
N SER A 291 19.10 15.76 -31.18
CA SER A 291 20.34 16.37 -31.67
C SER A 291 20.55 17.83 -31.25
N ARG A 292 19.53 18.48 -30.73
CA ARG A 292 19.58 19.86 -30.21
C ARG A 292 19.72 19.93 -28.70
N GLY A 293 19.83 18.76 -28.04
CA GLY A 293 19.88 18.67 -26.60
C GLY A 293 18.51 18.84 -25.92
N GLN A 294 17.42 18.66 -26.65
CA GLN A 294 16.06 18.79 -26.10
C GLN A 294 15.51 17.43 -25.71
N LEU A 295 14.83 17.40 -24.56
CA LEU A 295 14.17 16.20 -24.04
C LEU A 295 13.04 15.76 -24.98
N VAL A 296 13.09 14.51 -25.43
CA VAL A 296 12.00 13.88 -26.19
C VAL A 296 10.94 13.43 -25.21
N GLN A 297 9.73 13.96 -25.33
CA GLN A 297 8.60 13.54 -24.48
C GLN A 297 8.04 12.21 -24.94
N GLY A 298 7.64 11.34 -23.99
CA GLY A 298 7.11 10.03 -24.32
C GLY A 298 6.78 9.19 -23.09
N LYS A 299 6.46 7.92 -23.33
CA LYS A 299 6.07 6.94 -22.30
C LYS A 299 7.06 5.80 -22.25
N VAL A 300 7.44 5.43 -21.03
CA VAL A 300 8.30 4.29 -20.74
C VAL A 300 7.46 3.08 -20.34
N THR A 301 7.78 1.92 -20.90
CA THR A 301 7.30 0.60 -20.48
C THR A 301 8.50 -0.30 -20.20
N ILE A 302 8.41 -1.18 -19.20
CA ILE A 302 9.46 -2.10 -18.80
C ILE A 302 8.89 -3.51 -18.90
N GLU A 303 9.61 -4.40 -19.58
CA GLU A 303 9.17 -5.76 -19.88
C GLU A 303 10.30 -6.78 -19.65
N GLU A 304 9.99 -8.05 -19.84
CA GLU A 304 10.95 -9.19 -19.80
C GLU A 304 11.81 -9.19 -18.53
N ASP A 305 11.17 -9.23 -17.36
CA ASP A 305 11.87 -9.27 -16.07
C ASP A 305 12.82 -8.08 -15.84
N GLU A 306 12.34 -6.87 -16.20
CA GLU A 306 13.10 -5.60 -16.12
C GLU A 306 14.36 -5.56 -16.98
N ARG A 307 14.38 -6.33 -18.08
CA ARG A 307 15.50 -6.42 -19.04
C ARG A 307 15.25 -5.73 -20.37
N VAL A 308 14.02 -5.30 -20.63
CA VAL A 308 13.66 -4.54 -21.83
C VAL A 308 13.04 -3.22 -21.43
N TRP A 309 13.70 -2.12 -21.79
CA TRP A 309 13.20 -0.78 -21.64
C TRP A 309 12.67 -0.28 -22.97
N ILE A 310 11.44 0.19 -23.01
CA ILE A 310 10.72 0.57 -24.22
C ILE A 310 10.28 2.02 -24.05
N PHE A 311 10.66 2.88 -24.98
CA PHE A 311 10.24 4.27 -25.00
C PHE A 311 9.45 4.57 -26.25
N ARG A 312 8.20 5.02 -26.09
CA ARG A 312 7.33 5.47 -27.15
C ARG A 312 7.21 7.01 -27.10
N PRO A 313 7.68 7.74 -28.13
CA PRO A 313 7.59 9.19 -28.12
C PRO A 313 6.16 9.67 -28.35
N ASP A 314 5.85 10.87 -27.85
CA ASP A 314 4.55 11.53 -28.08
C ASP A 314 4.46 12.18 -29.47
N GLN A 315 5.60 12.44 -30.10
CA GLN A 315 5.72 13.02 -31.44
C GLN A 315 6.62 12.13 -32.31
N PRO A 316 6.46 12.17 -33.66
CA PRO A 316 7.32 11.42 -34.58
C PRO A 316 8.80 11.74 -34.38
N TRP A 317 9.62 10.69 -34.46
CA TRP A 317 11.06 10.81 -34.39
C TRP A 317 11.64 11.69 -35.50
N THR A 318 12.61 12.53 -35.15
CA THR A 318 13.42 13.26 -36.12
C THR A 318 14.62 12.43 -36.56
N ALA A 319 15.04 12.54 -37.82
CA ALA A 319 16.29 11.91 -38.25
C ALA A 319 17.49 12.58 -37.59
N GLY A 320 18.55 11.83 -37.33
CA GLY A 320 19.81 12.37 -36.84
C GLY A 320 20.27 11.74 -35.52
N LYS A 321 21.24 12.37 -34.88
CA LYS A 321 21.84 11.92 -33.64
C LYS A 321 20.89 12.16 -32.47
N HIS A 322 20.78 11.18 -31.62
CA HIS A 322 20.07 11.21 -30.34
C HIS A 322 20.95 10.64 -29.26
N SER A 323 20.61 10.83 -28.02
CA SER A 323 21.29 10.18 -26.90
C SER A 323 20.32 9.77 -25.81
N LEU A 324 20.73 8.77 -25.06
CA LEU A 324 20.18 8.46 -23.76
C LEU A 324 21.02 9.18 -22.71
N GLU A 325 20.36 9.96 -21.86
CA GLU A 325 20.97 10.54 -20.66
C GLU A 325 20.57 9.70 -19.46
N ILE A 326 21.50 8.94 -18.89
CA ILE A 326 21.26 7.96 -17.86
C ILE A 326 21.87 8.46 -16.56
N LEU A 327 21.08 8.62 -15.51
CA LEU A 327 21.62 8.96 -14.19
C LEU A 327 22.52 7.83 -13.70
N LYS A 328 23.79 8.16 -13.31
CA LYS A 328 24.76 7.16 -12.82
C LYS A 328 24.35 6.45 -11.53
N THR A 329 23.32 6.97 -10.87
CA THR A 329 22.67 6.36 -9.71
C THR A 329 21.62 5.32 -10.06
N LEU A 330 21.42 4.99 -11.35
CA LEU A 330 20.64 3.83 -11.77
C LEU A 330 21.25 2.56 -11.15
N GLU A 331 20.41 1.71 -10.60
CA GLU A 331 20.83 0.50 -9.88
C GLU A 331 20.30 -0.77 -10.57
N ASP A 332 21.04 -1.86 -10.41
CA ASP A 332 20.54 -3.21 -10.64
C ASP A 332 19.81 -3.77 -9.41
N LEU A 333 19.52 -5.07 -9.41
CA LEU A 333 18.83 -5.75 -8.32
C LEU A 333 19.66 -5.86 -7.04
N ALA A 334 20.97 -5.86 -7.16
CA ALA A 334 21.94 -5.93 -6.06
C ALA A 334 22.38 -4.55 -5.55
N GLY A 335 21.92 -3.45 -6.18
CA GLY A 335 22.29 -2.09 -5.85
C GLY A 335 23.60 -1.61 -6.50
N ASN A 336 24.17 -2.38 -7.44
CA ASN A 336 25.29 -1.91 -8.23
C ASN A 336 24.85 -0.77 -9.15
N LYS A 337 25.76 0.18 -9.41
CA LYS A 337 25.51 1.39 -10.20
C LYS A 337 26.38 1.40 -11.45
N ILE A 338 26.13 2.36 -12.33
CA ILE A 338 26.97 2.55 -13.51
C ILE A 338 28.42 2.82 -13.06
N GLY A 339 29.31 1.90 -13.42
CA GLY A 339 30.75 1.98 -13.13
C GLY A 339 31.13 1.77 -11.66
N ARG A 340 30.19 1.35 -10.78
CA ARG A 340 30.46 1.15 -9.34
C ARG A 340 29.65 0.01 -8.75
N ALA A 341 30.31 -0.96 -8.13
CA ALA A 341 29.66 -2.03 -7.40
C ALA A 341 29.20 -1.57 -5.99
N PHE A 342 28.10 -2.11 -5.50
CA PHE A 342 27.50 -1.77 -4.19
C PHE A 342 28.44 -2.11 -3.01
N GLU A 343 29.15 -3.23 -3.08
CA GLU A 343 30.04 -3.67 -1.99
C GLU A 343 31.33 -2.83 -1.86
N THR A 344 31.71 -2.04 -2.87
CA THR A 344 32.89 -1.17 -2.82
C THR A 344 32.69 0.08 -1.96
N ASP A 345 31.49 0.31 -1.41
CA ASP A 345 31.21 1.37 -0.43
C ASP A 345 31.85 1.11 0.96
N ARG A 346 32.79 0.18 1.07
CA ARG A 346 33.66 0.06 2.23
C ARG A 346 34.61 1.25 2.27
N VAL A 347 34.28 2.18 3.19
CA VAL A 347 35.23 3.08 3.86
C VAL A 347 36.55 3.31 3.09
N GLU A 348 36.50 3.76 1.88
CA GLU A 348 37.54 4.66 1.43
C GLU A 348 37.24 5.98 2.16
N GLN A 349 38.13 6.34 3.08
CA GLN A 349 38.22 7.69 3.60
C GLN A 349 38.00 8.65 2.44
N PRO A 350 37.31 9.78 2.64
CA PRO A 350 37.13 10.76 1.57
C PRO A 350 38.53 11.06 1.03
N ALA A 351 38.84 10.50 -0.13
CA ALA A 351 40.00 10.91 -0.88
C ALA A 351 39.85 12.41 -0.99
N ALA A 352 40.83 13.14 -0.49
CA ALA A 352 40.88 14.59 -0.54
C ALA A 352 40.30 15.04 -1.87
N ALA A 353 39.30 15.93 -1.82
CA ALA A 353 38.62 16.46 -2.98
C ALA A 353 39.68 16.90 -4.00
N THR A 354 40.01 16.04 -4.93
CA THR A 354 40.70 16.43 -6.13
C THR A 354 39.67 17.23 -6.91
N SER A 355 39.85 18.54 -6.90
CA SER A 355 39.15 19.52 -7.70
C SER A 355 39.46 19.24 -9.19
N GLY A 356 38.80 18.17 -9.74
CA GLY A 356 38.67 17.91 -11.14
C GLY A 356 37.30 18.44 -11.62
N PRO A 357 37.09 18.69 -12.94
CA PRO A 357 35.81 19.15 -13.45
C PRO A 357 34.69 18.21 -12.97
N GLU A 358 33.58 18.77 -12.48
CA GLU A 358 32.42 18.07 -11.93
C GLU A 358 32.12 16.81 -12.74
N ALA A 359 32.38 15.64 -12.14
CA ALA A 359 32.10 14.39 -12.82
C ALA A 359 30.59 14.38 -13.12
N SER A 360 30.24 14.42 -14.42
CA SER A 360 28.85 14.42 -14.88
C SER A 360 28.04 13.38 -14.10
N LEU A 361 26.89 13.79 -13.54
CA LEU A 361 25.95 12.91 -12.85
C LEU A 361 25.25 11.92 -13.78
N THR A 362 25.36 12.20 -15.10
CA THR A 362 24.77 11.39 -16.17
C THR A 362 25.82 10.63 -16.95
N TYR A 363 25.41 9.52 -17.53
CA TYR A 363 26.11 8.77 -18.55
C TYR A 363 25.37 8.95 -19.87
N THR A 364 26.05 9.42 -20.91
CA THR A 364 25.48 9.66 -22.23
C THR A 364 25.75 8.49 -23.16
N LEU A 365 24.70 7.85 -23.67
CA LEU A 365 24.79 6.77 -24.66
C LEU A 365 24.20 7.24 -25.99
N PRO A 366 25.04 7.54 -27.01
CA PRO A 366 24.57 8.06 -28.30
C PRO A 366 23.97 6.95 -29.16
N PHE A 367 22.95 7.33 -29.96
CA PHE A 367 22.39 6.49 -31.02
C PHE A 367 21.95 7.36 -32.22
N THR A 368 21.63 6.72 -33.34
CA THR A 368 21.24 7.45 -34.55
C THR A 368 19.91 6.92 -35.07
N ILE A 369 19.00 7.83 -35.38
CA ILE A 369 17.77 7.54 -36.10
C ILE A 369 18.00 7.84 -37.58
N ALA A 370 17.89 6.79 -38.41
CA ALA A 370 18.09 6.91 -39.85
C ALA A 370 17.00 7.76 -40.49
N ALA A 371 17.38 8.50 -41.52
CA ALA A 371 16.42 9.16 -42.41
C ALA A 371 15.51 8.08 -43.08
N PRO A 372 14.27 8.44 -43.46
CA PRO A 372 13.34 7.53 -44.09
C PRO A 372 13.86 6.94 -45.40
#